data_af876fa48d38d54f2b65502f9a6df443
#
_entry.id   af876fa48d38d54f2b65502f9a6df443
#
_cell.length_a   1.000
_cell.length_b   1.000
_cell.length_c   1.000
_cell.angle_alpha   90.00
_cell.angle_beta   90.00
_cell.angle_gamma   90.00
#
_symmetry.space_group_name_H-M   'P 1'
#
loop_
_entity.id
_entity.type
_entity.pdbx_description
1 polymer ?
#
loop_
_entity_poly.entity_id
_entity_poly.type
_entity_poly.pdbx_seq_one_letter_code
_entity_poly.pdbx_strand_id
1 'polypeptide(L)'
;MCIRDSIGASAENIKFIKSQMTFQTIGYDKLNQLRHARFFKDFDGIKEHMKKHRALIEPKFKIVLDMLDKEIAPTGFGSWHKPNGGYFISFNGLDGTAKRTVELCKQAGVVLTGAGATYPYGKDPHDNNIRIAPTYPTEAELAKAMEVFCVAVKIAATESLLK
;
A
#
# COMPACT_ATOMS: atom_id res chain seq x y z
N MET A 1 -11.58 1.43 5.42
CA MET A 1 -12.79 2.08 4.86
C MET A 1 -12.62 3.58 5.03
N CYS A 2 -12.49 4.31 3.94
CA CYS A 2 -12.44 5.77 4.00
C CYS A 2 -13.87 6.27 4.29
N ILE A 3 -14.06 6.86 5.45
CA ILE A 3 -15.35 7.44 5.85
C ILE A 3 -15.53 8.82 5.18
N ARG A 4 -14.45 9.34 4.58
CA ARG A 4 -14.42 10.62 3.91
C ARG A 4 -13.53 10.61 2.71
N ASP A 5 -14.18 10.70 1.57
CA ASP A 5 -13.51 10.86 0.30
C ASP A 5 -13.71 12.27 -0.22
N SER A 6 -12.72 12.76 -0.93
CA SER A 6 -12.77 14.04 -1.64
C SER A 6 -12.42 13.80 -3.10
N ILE A 7 -13.15 14.48 -3.98
CA ILE A 7 -12.89 14.41 -5.42
C ILE A 7 -12.36 15.76 -5.86
N GLY A 8 -11.13 15.77 -6.39
CA GLY A 8 -10.53 16.92 -7.05
C GLY A 8 -10.47 16.67 -8.56
N ALA A 9 -11.11 17.52 -9.34
CA ALA A 9 -11.13 17.43 -10.80
C ALA A 9 -11.43 18.80 -11.44
N SER A 10 -11.46 18.87 -12.79
CA SER A 10 -11.93 20.07 -13.49
C SER A 10 -13.37 20.42 -13.11
N ALA A 11 -13.74 21.68 -13.24
CA ALA A 11 -15.10 22.14 -12.93
C ALA A 11 -16.17 21.37 -13.71
N GLU A 12 -15.88 21.02 -14.96
CA GLU A 12 -16.78 20.25 -15.82
C GLU A 12 -16.98 18.82 -15.29
N ASN A 13 -15.89 18.12 -14.95
CA ASN A 13 -15.95 16.78 -14.38
C ASN A 13 -16.66 16.78 -13.01
N ILE A 14 -16.40 17.77 -12.16
CA ILE A 14 -17.11 17.91 -10.88
C ILE A 14 -18.61 18.12 -11.12
N LYS A 15 -19.01 18.94 -12.10
CA LYS A 15 -20.43 19.14 -12.44
C LYS A 15 -21.08 17.84 -12.88
N PHE A 16 -20.41 17.07 -13.74
CA PHE A 16 -20.89 15.76 -14.20
C PHE A 16 -21.03 14.78 -13.04
N ILE A 17 -19.96 14.61 -12.22
CA ILE A 17 -19.97 13.71 -11.06
C ILE A 17 -21.11 14.08 -10.10
N LYS A 18 -21.26 15.36 -9.77
CA LYS A 18 -22.33 15.84 -8.88
C LYS A 18 -23.72 15.50 -9.43
N SER A 19 -23.94 15.60 -10.74
CA SER A 19 -25.24 15.24 -11.35
C SER A 19 -25.56 13.74 -11.16
N GLN A 20 -24.54 12.88 -11.22
CA GLN A 20 -24.73 11.43 -11.00
C GLN A 20 -24.91 11.09 -9.51
N MET A 21 -24.23 11.80 -8.62
CA MET A 21 -24.29 11.54 -7.19
C MET A 21 -25.68 11.79 -6.59
N THR A 22 -26.49 12.62 -7.20
CA THR A 22 -27.89 12.90 -6.74
C THR A 22 -28.76 11.65 -6.76
N PHE A 23 -28.45 10.65 -7.59
CA PHE A 23 -29.17 9.38 -7.61
C PHE A 23 -28.77 8.44 -6.46
N GLN A 24 -27.63 8.67 -5.83
CA GLN A 24 -27.13 7.84 -4.73
C GLN A 24 -27.62 8.32 -3.37
N THR A 25 -27.66 9.63 -3.17
CA THR A 25 -28.06 10.23 -1.90
C THR A 25 -28.55 11.65 -2.06
N ILE A 26 -29.60 12.00 -1.31
CA ILE A 26 -30.12 13.36 -1.23
C ILE A 26 -29.25 14.22 -0.29
N GLY A 27 -28.58 13.60 0.65
CA GLY A 27 -27.71 14.29 1.62
C GLY A 27 -26.59 13.40 2.13
N TYR A 28 -25.45 14.04 2.38
CA TYR A 28 -24.26 13.37 2.93
C TYR A 28 -24.27 13.44 4.47
N ASP A 29 -23.50 12.58 5.11
CA ASP A 29 -23.36 12.51 6.56
C ASP A 29 -22.77 13.82 7.15
N LYS A 30 -23.65 14.78 7.39
CA LYS A 30 -23.29 16.11 7.92
C LYS A 30 -22.81 16.03 9.38
N LEU A 31 -23.29 15.05 10.16
CA LEU A 31 -22.84 14.87 11.54
C LEU A 31 -21.36 14.47 11.58
N ASN A 32 -20.97 13.55 10.71
CA ASN A 32 -19.58 13.14 10.61
C ASN A 32 -18.71 14.28 10.06
N GLN A 33 -19.23 15.10 9.12
CA GLN A 33 -18.55 16.31 8.66
C GLN A 33 -18.30 17.29 9.81
N LEU A 34 -19.29 17.52 10.65
CA LEU A 34 -19.20 18.39 11.81
C LEU A 34 -18.18 17.85 12.84
N ARG A 35 -18.14 16.52 13.07
CA ARG A 35 -17.13 15.89 13.94
C ARG A 35 -15.71 16.20 13.45
N HIS A 36 -15.44 16.02 12.16
CA HIS A 36 -14.12 16.31 11.60
C HIS A 36 -13.79 17.80 11.68
N ALA A 37 -14.74 18.67 11.34
CA ALA A 37 -14.53 20.12 11.43
C ALA A 37 -14.22 20.57 12.87
N ARG A 38 -14.92 20.01 13.86
CA ARG A 38 -14.68 20.31 15.28
C ARG A 38 -13.38 19.71 15.80
N PHE A 39 -13.01 18.52 15.34
CA PHE A 39 -11.79 17.83 15.78
C PHE A 39 -10.53 18.47 15.21
N PHE A 40 -10.51 18.76 13.94
CA PHE A 40 -9.35 19.34 13.28
C PHE A 40 -9.29 20.86 13.40
N LYS A 41 -10.45 21.52 13.55
CA LYS A 41 -10.64 22.97 13.60
C LYS A 41 -10.23 23.65 12.27
N ASP A 42 -8.96 23.51 11.87
CA ASP A 42 -8.35 24.14 10.73
C ASP A 42 -7.32 23.19 10.03
N PHE A 43 -6.61 23.71 9.04
CA PHE A 43 -5.60 22.97 8.30
C PHE A 43 -4.37 22.59 9.16
N ASP A 44 -4.01 23.41 10.12
CA ASP A 44 -2.89 23.12 11.00
C ASP A 44 -3.23 21.99 11.98
N GLY A 45 -4.48 21.91 12.44
CA GLY A 45 -4.98 20.76 13.19
C GLY A 45 -4.91 19.44 12.42
N ILE A 46 -5.14 19.48 11.10
CA ILE A 46 -4.94 18.30 10.24
C ILE A 46 -3.46 17.91 10.20
N LYS A 47 -2.55 18.87 10.00
CA LYS A 47 -1.11 18.61 9.98
C LYS A 47 -0.59 18.00 11.29
N GLU A 48 -1.03 18.55 12.42
CA GLU A 48 -0.66 18.00 13.74
C GLU A 48 -1.16 16.57 13.94
N HIS A 49 -2.36 16.26 13.46
CA HIS A 49 -2.88 14.91 13.50
C HIS A 49 -2.07 13.96 12.58
N MET A 50 -1.70 14.42 11.39
CA MET A 50 -0.83 13.66 10.46
C MET A 50 0.54 13.35 11.08
N LYS A 51 1.14 14.26 11.83
CA LYS A 51 2.41 14.01 12.55
C LYS A 51 2.28 12.86 13.54
N LYS A 52 1.17 12.78 14.27
CA LYS A 52 0.89 11.66 15.19
C LYS A 52 0.78 10.33 14.46
N HIS A 53 0.06 10.29 13.33
CA HIS A 53 -0.01 9.09 12.48
C HIS A 53 1.36 8.70 11.92
N ARG A 54 2.13 9.68 11.46
CA ARG A 54 3.49 9.47 10.96
C ARG A 54 4.37 8.78 12.01
N ALA A 55 4.34 9.24 13.26
CA ALA A 55 5.13 8.65 14.35
C ALA A 55 4.84 7.16 14.57
N LEU A 56 3.60 6.70 14.29
CA LEU A 56 3.21 5.30 14.40
C LEU A 56 3.57 4.46 13.17
N ILE A 57 3.58 5.06 11.99
CA ILE A 57 3.70 4.34 10.71
C ILE A 57 5.13 4.35 10.18
N GLU A 58 5.85 5.46 10.33
CA GLU A 58 7.21 5.64 9.79
C GLU A 58 8.20 4.56 10.25
N PRO A 59 8.24 4.12 11.54
CA PRO A 59 9.12 3.03 11.96
C PRO A 59 8.89 1.74 11.18
N LYS A 60 7.63 1.41 10.92
CA LYS A 60 7.24 0.21 10.17
C LYS A 60 7.68 0.28 8.70
N PHE A 61 7.54 1.45 8.07
CA PHE A 61 8.05 1.67 6.72
C PHE A 61 9.57 1.54 6.67
N LYS A 62 10.26 2.08 7.69
CA LYS A 62 11.71 1.97 7.79
C LYS A 62 12.18 0.52 7.87
N ILE A 63 11.54 -0.33 8.67
CA ILE A 63 11.84 -1.77 8.74
C ILE A 63 11.78 -2.41 7.35
N VAL A 64 10.70 -2.16 6.59
CA VAL A 64 10.53 -2.74 5.25
C VAL A 64 11.61 -2.24 4.30
N LEU A 65 11.82 -0.93 4.24
CA LEU A 65 12.79 -0.32 3.31
C LEU A 65 14.22 -0.73 3.61
N ASP A 66 14.62 -0.71 4.89
CA ASP A 66 15.95 -1.13 5.32
C ASP A 66 16.21 -2.61 4.96
N MET A 67 15.19 -3.47 5.14
CA MET A 67 15.31 -4.90 4.80
C MET A 67 15.43 -5.11 3.28
N LEU A 68 14.63 -4.40 2.49
CA LEU A 68 14.73 -4.46 1.02
C LEU A 68 16.09 -3.93 0.53
N ASP A 69 16.54 -2.80 1.07
CA ASP A 69 17.84 -2.21 0.72
C ASP A 69 18.99 -3.17 1.09
N LYS A 70 18.90 -3.88 2.21
CA LYS A 70 19.92 -4.82 2.67
C LYS A 70 19.92 -6.14 1.89
N GLU A 71 18.74 -6.73 1.70
CA GLU A 71 18.60 -8.12 1.26
C GLU A 71 18.33 -8.27 -0.25
N ILE A 72 17.65 -7.30 -0.84
CA ILE A 72 17.21 -7.38 -2.26
C ILE A 72 18.04 -6.49 -3.17
N ALA A 73 18.38 -5.26 -2.73
CA ALA A 73 19.15 -4.36 -3.58
C ALA A 73 20.45 -4.97 -4.14
N PRO A 74 21.26 -5.73 -3.35
CA PRO A 74 22.51 -6.32 -3.87
C PRO A 74 22.29 -7.40 -4.94
N THR A 75 21.09 -8.02 -4.99
CA THR A 75 20.78 -9.11 -5.91
C THR A 75 20.28 -8.64 -7.27
N GLY A 76 19.75 -7.41 -7.35
CA GLY A 76 19.07 -6.91 -8.55
C GLY A 76 17.70 -7.59 -8.83
N PHE A 77 17.16 -8.38 -7.89
CA PHE A 77 15.92 -9.14 -8.08
C PHE A 77 14.64 -8.34 -7.84
N GLY A 78 14.76 -7.04 -7.61
CA GLY A 78 13.59 -6.19 -7.46
C GLY A 78 13.94 -4.71 -7.31
N SER A 79 12.90 -3.91 -7.47
CA SER A 79 12.92 -2.47 -7.25
C SER A 79 11.68 -2.06 -6.47
N TRP A 80 11.74 -0.93 -5.77
CA TRP A 80 10.61 -0.45 -4.98
C TRP A 80 10.59 1.06 -4.91
N HIS A 81 9.39 1.57 -4.72
CA HIS A 81 9.20 2.98 -4.46
C HIS A 81 9.42 3.28 -2.98
N LYS A 82 10.16 4.37 -2.68
CA LYS A 82 10.33 4.89 -1.31
C LYS A 82 9.30 6.01 -1.09
N PRO A 83 8.12 5.73 -0.51
CA PRO A 83 7.06 6.71 -0.41
C PRO A 83 7.32 7.71 0.71
N ASN A 84 6.92 8.97 0.48
CA ASN A 84 6.93 10.03 1.50
C ASN A 84 5.66 10.03 2.37
N GLY A 85 4.76 9.10 2.19
CA GLY A 85 3.50 8.98 2.91
C GLY A 85 2.63 7.87 2.35
N GLY A 86 1.41 7.74 2.88
CA GLY A 86 0.49 6.67 2.49
C GLY A 86 0.63 5.42 3.38
N TYR A 87 0.10 4.30 2.89
CA TYR A 87 -0.01 3.06 3.65
C TYR A 87 0.67 1.86 2.98
N PHE A 88 1.23 2.05 1.80
CA PHE A 88 1.74 0.96 0.97
C PHE A 88 3.11 1.27 0.39
N ILE A 89 3.89 0.21 0.20
CA ILE A 89 5.11 0.23 -0.60
C ILE A 89 4.85 -0.63 -1.83
N SER A 90 5.10 -0.07 -3.02
CA SER A 90 5.03 -0.81 -4.27
C SER A 90 6.40 -1.46 -4.52
N PHE A 91 6.41 -2.77 -4.64
CA PHE A 91 7.57 -3.59 -4.95
C PHE A 91 7.38 -4.25 -6.30
N ASN A 92 8.40 -4.20 -7.15
CA ASN A 92 8.45 -4.92 -8.41
C ASN A 92 9.60 -5.92 -8.38
N GLY A 93 9.26 -7.22 -8.47
CA GLY A 93 10.22 -8.29 -8.68
C GLY A 93 10.60 -8.44 -10.14
N LEU A 94 11.24 -9.55 -10.51
CA LEU A 94 11.42 -9.95 -11.90
C LEU A 94 10.07 -10.35 -12.52
N ASP A 95 9.96 -10.23 -13.84
CA ASP A 95 8.73 -10.61 -14.55
C ASP A 95 8.39 -12.10 -14.30
N GLY A 96 7.11 -12.37 -14.04
CA GLY A 96 6.62 -13.72 -13.76
C GLY A 96 6.85 -14.23 -12.33
N THR A 97 7.31 -13.38 -11.39
CA THR A 97 7.68 -13.83 -10.04
C THR A 97 6.71 -13.42 -8.93
N ALA A 98 5.80 -12.48 -9.17
CA ALA A 98 4.96 -11.94 -8.09
C ALA A 98 4.03 -12.97 -7.47
N LYS A 99 3.30 -13.75 -8.28
CA LYS A 99 2.41 -14.80 -7.78
C LYS A 99 3.18 -15.86 -7.00
N ARG A 100 4.34 -16.26 -7.53
CA ARG A 100 5.19 -17.27 -6.88
C ARG A 100 5.71 -16.77 -5.54
N THR A 101 6.15 -15.52 -5.46
CA THR A 101 6.58 -14.89 -4.21
C THR A 101 5.47 -14.88 -3.17
N VAL A 102 4.25 -14.47 -3.56
CA VAL A 102 3.08 -14.44 -2.66
C VAL A 102 2.71 -15.84 -2.19
N GLU A 103 2.79 -16.85 -3.05
CA GLU A 103 2.54 -18.26 -2.71
C GLU A 103 3.55 -18.78 -1.67
N LEU A 104 4.84 -18.55 -1.90
CA LEU A 104 5.92 -18.96 -0.97
C LEU A 104 5.75 -18.28 0.39
N CYS A 105 5.44 -16.98 0.42
CA CYS A 105 5.13 -16.27 1.66
C CYS A 105 3.96 -16.92 2.40
N LYS A 106 2.88 -17.24 1.69
CA LYS A 106 1.70 -17.89 2.27
C LYS A 106 2.01 -19.28 2.85
N GLN A 107 2.82 -20.09 2.16
CA GLN A 107 3.29 -21.39 2.64
C GLN A 107 4.10 -21.25 3.93
N ALA A 108 4.87 -20.19 4.08
CA ALA A 108 5.63 -19.84 5.27
C ALA A 108 4.81 -19.12 6.37
N GLY A 109 3.49 -18.96 6.19
CA GLY A 109 2.61 -18.33 7.16
C GLY A 109 2.52 -16.80 7.07
N VAL A 110 3.11 -16.18 6.04
CA VAL A 110 3.04 -14.74 5.80
C VAL A 110 2.00 -14.43 4.72
N VAL A 111 0.90 -13.80 5.13
CA VAL A 111 -0.19 -13.45 4.20
C VAL A 111 0.00 -12.03 3.65
N LEU A 112 0.19 -11.94 2.35
CA LEU A 112 0.32 -10.67 1.61
C LEU A 112 -0.98 -10.34 0.86
N THR A 113 -1.09 -9.09 0.39
CA THR A 113 -2.07 -8.75 -0.63
C THR A 113 -1.76 -9.56 -1.90
N GLY A 114 -2.80 -10.12 -2.54
CA GLY A 114 -2.62 -10.91 -3.74
C GLY A 114 -1.85 -10.18 -4.85
N ALA A 115 -1.05 -10.92 -5.60
CA ALA A 115 -0.35 -10.39 -6.77
C ALA A 115 -1.35 -9.80 -7.77
N GLY A 116 -0.99 -8.69 -8.40
CA GLY A 116 -1.87 -7.98 -9.34
C GLY A 116 -2.92 -7.07 -8.70
N ALA A 117 -3.02 -6.99 -7.37
CA ALA A 117 -4.03 -6.16 -6.68
C ALA A 117 -3.92 -4.65 -6.98
N THR A 118 -2.81 -4.20 -7.55
CA THR A 118 -2.59 -2.80 -7.99
C THR A 118 -3.07 -2.51 -9.40
N TYR A 119 -3.45 -3.54 -10.14
CA TYR A 119 -3.90 -3.43 -11.52
C TYR A 119 -5.42 -3.61 -11.66
N PRO A 120 -6.05 -3.00 -12.66
CA PRO A 120 -7.45 -3.23 -12.98
C PRO A 120 -7.73 -4.73 -13.17
N TYR A 121 -8.85 -5.17 -12.61
CA TYR A 121 -9.28 -6.58 -12.65
C TYR A 121 -8.29 -7.58 -12.05
N GLY A 122 -7.31 -7.11 -11.26
CA GLY A 122 -6.29 -7.97 -10.65
C GLY A 122 -5.32 -8.61 -11.65
N LYS A 123 -5.20 -8.04 -12.85
CA LYS A 123 -4.36 -8.57 -13.92
C LYS A 123 -3.12 -7.70 -14.10
N ASP A 124 -2.01 -8.14 -13.53
CA ASP A 124 -0.68 -7.60 -13.81
C ASP A 124 -0.12 -8.28 -15.06
N PRO A 125 0.13 -7.55 -16.16
CA PRO A 125 0.63 -8.14 -17.40
C PRO A 125 2.04 -8.72 -17.27
N HIS A 126 2.84 -8.23 -16.34
CA HIS A 126 4.21 -8.67 -16.09
C HIS A 126 4.32 -9.65 -14.92
N ASP A 127 3.27 -9.81 -14.11
CA ASP A 127 3.29 -10.61 -12.89
C ASP A 127 4.52 -10.33 -12.01
N ASN A 128 4.82 -9.04 -11.79
CA ASN A 128 6.00 -8.59 -11.05
C ASN A 128 5.68 -7.68 -9.86
N ASN A 129 4.47 -7.11 -9.78
CA ASN A 129 4.13 -6.13 -8.77
C ASN A 129 3.47 -6.73 -7.54
N ILE A 130 3.99 -6.37 -6.37
CA ILE A 130 3.45 -6.72 -5.06
C ILE A 130 3.27 -5.46 -4.23
N ARG A 131 2.08 -5.30 -3.65
CA ARG A 131 1.77 -4.23 -2.71
C ARG A 131 2.05 -4.68 -1.28
N ILE A 132 3.07 -4.11 -0.66
CA ILE A 132 3.41 -4.36 0.75
C ILE A 132 2.63 -3.39 1.63
N ALA A 133 1.90 -3.92 2.63
CA ALA A 133 1.07 -3.16 3.57
C ALA A 133 1.60 -3.32 5.01
N PRO A 134 2.56 -2.50 5.46
CA PRO A 134 3.27 -2.73 6.72
C PRO A 134 2.52 -2.26 7.97
N THR A 135 1.33 -1.67 7.83
CA THR A 135 0.71 -0.89 8.91
C THR A 135 0.05 -1.71 10.01
N TYR A 136 -0.40 -2.94 9.73
CA TYR A 136 -1.16 -3.77 10.67
C TYR A 136 -0.29 -4.52 11.69
N PRO A 137 0.77 -5.28 11.31
CA PRO A 137 1.54 -6.08 12.25
C PRO A 137 2.33 -5.20 13.23
N THR A 138 2.77 -5.79 14.33
CA THR A 138 3.79 -5.18 15.21
C THR A 138 5.13 -5.08 14.49
N GLU A 139 6.04 -4.25 14.99
CA GLU A 139 7.37 -4.10 14.38
C GLU A 139 8.15 -5.42 14.37
N ALA A 140 8.05 -6.22 15.44
CA ALA A 140 8.71 -7.51 15.54
C ALA A 140 8.15 -8.55 14.55
N GLU A 141 6.84 -8.62 14.42
CA GLU A 141 6.18 -9.48 13.43
C GLU A 141 6.52 -9.04 11.99
N LEU A 142 6.53 -7.72 11.75
CA LEU A 142 6.86 -7.16 10.45
C LEU A 142 8.30 -7.49 10.05
N ALA A 143 9.27 -7.38 10.97
CA ALA A 143 10.65 -7.74 10.70
C ALA A 143 10.78 -9.20 10.26
N LYS A 144 10.15 -10.14 10.99
CA LYS A 144 10.11 -11.56 10.60
C LYS A 144 9.42 -11.82 9.28
N ALA A 145 8.28 -11.15 9.04
CA ALA A 145 7.57 -11.28 7.78
C ALA A 145 8.40 -10.79 6.60
N MET A 146 9.21 -9.74 6.78
CA MET A 146 10.10 -9.23 5.75
C MET A 146 11.30 -10.13 5.49
N GLU A 147 11.82 -10.82 6.50
CA GLU A 147 12.83 -11.88 6.30
C GLU A 147 12.29 -12.97 5.38
N VAL A 148 11.09 -13.49 5.66
CA VAL A 148 10.42 -14.48 4.83
C VAL A 148 10.17 -13.95 3.42
N PHE A 149 9.69 -12.72 3.30
CA PHE A 149 9.45 -12.06 2.01
C PHE A 149 10.72 -12.00 1.16
N CYS A 150 11.83 -11.55 1.72
CA CYS A 150 13.10 -11.45 1.00
C CYS A 150 13.61 -12.81 0.52
N VAL A 151 13.47 -13.86 1.34
CA VAL A 151 13.80 -15.23 0.92
C VAL A 151 12.89 -15.70 -0.20
N ALA A 152 11.57 -15.47 -0.09
CA ALA A 152 10.61 -15.83 -1.12
C ALA A 152 10.89 -15.14 -2.47
N VAL A 153 11.25 -13.85 -2.45
CA VAL A 153 11.67 -13.11 -3.64
C VAL A 153 12.90 -13.74 -4.28
N LYS A 154 13.92 -14.06 -3.47
CA LYS A 154 15.17 -14.69 -3.98
C LYS A 154 14.89 -16.06 -4.59
N ILE A 155 14.05 -16.90 -3.97
CA ILE A 155 13.66 -18.21 -4.51
C ILE A 155 12.90 -18.04 -5.84
N ALA A 156 11.86 -17.20 -5.86
CA ALA A 156 11.04 -17.00 -7.05
C ALA A 156 11.87 -16.44 -8.23
N ALA A 157 12.77 -15.51 -7.95
CA ALA A 157 13.68 -14.95 -8.95
C ALA A 157 14.65 -16.03 -9.50
N THR A 158 15.25 -16.84 -8.62
CA THR A 158 16.15 -17.92 -9.02
C THR A 158 15.42 -18.98 -9.83
N GLU A 159 14.22 -19.40 -9.42
CA GLU A 159 13.38 -20.34 -10.18
C GLU A 159 13.04 -19.80 -11.57
N SER A 160 12.83 -18.48 -11.71
CA SER A 160 12.54 -17.85 -13.00
C SER A 160 13.77 -17.77 -13.92
N LEU A 161 14.95 -17.55 -13.36
CA LEU A 161 16.19 -17.47 -14.14
C LEU A 161 16.74 -18.82 -14.58
N LEU A 162 16.31 -19.91 -13.95
CA LEU A 162 16.73 -21.29 -14.29
C LEU A 162 15.84 -21.96 -15.36
N LYS A 163 14.77 -21.29 -15.78
CA LYS A 163 13.87 -21.75 -16.84
C LYS A 163 14.33 -21.28 -18.20
#